data_6c9e7ce837f302705fcf6835e5548d78
#
_entry.id   6c9e7ce837f302705fcf6835e5548d78
#
_cell.length_a   1.000
_cell.length_b   1.000
_cell.length_c   1.000
_cell.angle_alpha   90.00
_cell.angle_beta   90.00
_cell.angle_gamma   90.00
#
_symmetry.space_group_name_H-M   'P 1'
#
loop_
_entity.id
_entity.type
_entity.pdbx_description
1 polymer ?
#
loop_
_entity_poly.entity_id
_entity_poly.type
_entity_poly.pdbx_seq_one_letter_code
_entity_poly.pdbx_strand_id
1 'polypeptide(L)'
;MAYLSLYRKWRPSTFKEIIGQKHISIPILRAFEQNRLAHAYLFSGPRGTGKTSMARILAKAVNCLDLKNGNPCNECANCKSINTGASMDVYEIDGASARGVDEIRVLRESVRTLPVSGNKKVYIIDEVHMLTKEAFNALLKTLEEPPAHVLFILATTEPAKIPLTILSRCQRYEFHRISVNDIKEHLLHISQESHLSLTPEAAALIAVRAEGGLRDALSLLDQCSGASAGNELSAEIVYDLLGLTDKEQIIDLFHMIVCGKSSATLQLFYKILQDGKEPSAILSDLLEHFRSIMICKVNPNAPELSAYGNKISVIQKDAQELSDAYLDALFDSLHHSFSEANRSSSPRMSAEMGLLRLCRLRGSQALDSLEERITALEKNVSVLMKSSTLPQTETIPAAPSPAILPPTISIPLVTPTALTPAPAASTTTCPDSPKEVVPPPPADKTPVKMEPATKSKPTLPCKTKKSPEEKKAETSHEIGETLLDPSTYNDIWAKVLAFFEINHRIDILYCLQKSSLILLSKSRAIAVAPQPYLVLAGNNKGYQNTIKDAFINAIGIPVEFHSILKGTVDEADALRQVQMYTDSAASVHETEKEPMAENRR
;
A
#
# COMPACT_ATOMS: atom_id res chain seq x y z
N MET A 1 -6.73 26.67 25.02
CA MET A 1 -6.77 26.82 23.55
C MET A 1 -6.69 25.43 22.94
N ALA A 2 -7.47 25.15 21.89
CA ALA A 2 -7.33 23.87 21.19
C ALA A 2 -5.95 23.79 20.53
N TYR A 3 -5.29 22.64 20.66
CA TYR A 3 -4.01 22.38 20.02
C TYR A 3 -4.13 22.46 18.51
N LEU A 4 -3.28 23.25 17.87
CA LEU A 4 -3.24 23.38 16.41
C LEU A 4 -1.95 22.72 15.89
N SER A 5 -2.09 21.70 15.06
CA SER A 5 -0.97 20.96 14.49
C SER A 5 0.01 21.89 13.72
N LEU A 6 1.30 21.58 13.77
CA LEU A 6 2.36 22.39 13.17
C LEU A 6 2.14 22.64 11.69
N TYR A 7 1.70 21.64 10.91
CA TYR A 7 1.42 21.79 9.48
C TYR A 7 0.27 22.76 9.15
N ARG A 8 -0.63 23.03 10.13
CA ARG A 8 -1.69 24.06 10.00
C ARG A 8 -1.21 25.43 10.43
N LYS A 9 -0.48 25.50 11.55
CA LYS A 9 0.08 26.74 12.10
C LYS A 9 1.09 27.38 11.13
N TRP A 10 1.95 26.55 10.52
CA TRP A 10 3.02 26.97 9.61
C TRP A 10 2.64 26.87 8.13
N ARG A 11 1.35 26.90 7.82
CA ARG A 11 0.90 26.91 6.43
C ARG A 11 1.29 28.23 5.78
N PRO A 12 2.02 28.23 4.64
CA PRO A 12 2.46 29.46 3.99
C PRO A 12 1.27 30.36 3.64
N SER A 13 1.43 31.64 3.93
CA SER A 13 0.42 32.70 3.76
C SER A 13 0.73 33.64 2.61
N THR A 14 1.97 33.65 2.12
CA THR A 14 2.48 34.45 1.00
C THR A 14 3.24 33.59 0.01
N PHE A 15 3.43 34.09 -1.23
CA PHE A 15 4.22 33.39 -2.25
C PHE A 15 5.70 33.24 -1.88
N LYS A 16 6.22 34.16 -1.05
CA LYS A 16 7.61 34.14 -0.59
C LYS A 16 7.91 33.01 0.39
N GLU A 17 6.90 32.59 1.16
CA GLU A 17 7.00 31.54 2.17
C GLU A 17 6.94 30.13 1.57
N ILE A 18 6.61 30.01 0.27
CA ILE A 18 6.56 28.71 -0.39
C ILE A 18 7.97 28.24 -0.72
N ILE A 19 8.37 27.13 -0.12
CA ILE A 19 9.71 26.57 -0.21
C ILE A 19 9.83 25.68 -1.46
N GLY A 20 10.99 25.74 -2.12
CA GLY A 20 11.36 24.85 -3.23
C GLY A 20 10.64 25.11 -4.55
N GLN A 21 9.59 25.98 -4.61
CA GLN A 21 8.72 26.15 -5.79
C GLN A 21 8.90 27.53 -6.47
N LYS A 22 10.12 28.08 -6.51
CA LYS A 22 10.39 29.40 -7.10
C LYS A 22 10.00 29.47 -8.59
N HIS A 23 10.12 28.37 -9.33
CA HIS A 23 9.75 28.26 -10.73
C HIS A 23 8.23 28.42 -10.98
N ILE A 24 7.40 28.31 -9.94
CA ILE A 24 5.95 28.54 -9.99
C ILE A 24 5.60 29.92 -9.43
N SER A 25 6.14 30.27 -8.25
CA SER A 25 5.79 31.52 -7.57
C SER A 25 6.19 32.75 -8.37
N ILE A 26 7.37 32.77 -9.01
CA ILE A 26 7.86 33.90 -9.79
C ILE A 26 6.99 34.17 -11.04
N PRO A 27 6.65 33.19 -11.91
CA PRO A 27 5.75 33.43 -13.03
C PRO A 27 4.34 33.90 -12.60
N ILE A 28 3.80 33.37 -11.50
CA ILE A 28 2.50 33.82 -10.99
C ILE A 28 2.57 35.29 -10.53
N LEU A 29 3.59 35.65 -9.77
CA LEU A 29 3.80 37.06 -9.36
C LEU A 29 3.92 37.99 -10.56
N ARG A 30 4.67 37.62 -11.60
CA ARG A 30 4.78 38.41 -12.85
C ARG A 30 3.43 38.51 -13.58
N ALA A 31 2.63 37.47 -13.58
CA ALA A 31 1.29 37.49 -14.15
C ALA A 31 0.37 38.49 -13.41
N PHE A 32 0.51 38.60 -12.09
CA PHE A 32 -0.16 39.61 -11.28
C PHE A 32 0.30 41.04 -11.67
N GLU A 33 1.59 41.29 -11.75
CA GLU A 33 2.16 42.60 -12.12
C GLU A 33 1.69 43.06 -13.51
N GLN A 34 1.55 42.09 -14.43
CA GLN A 34 1.12 42.33 -15.81
C GLN A 34 -0.40 42.32 -15.99
N ASN A 35 -1.16 42.06 -14.93
CA ASN A 35 -2.62 41.86 -14.95
C ASN A 35 -3.08 40.81 -16.00
N ARG A 36 -2.30 39.73 -16.16
CA ARG A 36 -2.48 38.65 -17.15
C ARG A 36 -2.69 37.29 -16.47
N LEU A 37 -3.63 37.26 -15.54
CA LEU A 37 -3.99 36.00 -14.88
C LEU A 37 -4.83 35.12 -15.82
N ALA A 38 -4.48 33.84 -15.90
CA ALA A 38 -5.30 32.85 -16.59
C ALA A 38 -6.63 32.62 -15.85
N HIS A 39 -7.65 32.17 -16.57
CA HIS A 39 -8.96 31.83 -16.00
C HIS A 39 -8.95 30.48 -15.27
N ALA A 40 -7.99 29.59 -15.59
CA ALA A 40 -7.85 28.26 -14.98
C ALA A 40 -6.39 27.88 -14.81
N TYR A 41 -6.05 27.40 -13.62
CA TYR A 41 -4.73 26.86 -13.26
C TYR A 41 -4.84 25.40 -12.90
N LEU A 42 -3.85 24.61 -13.31
CA LEU A 42 -3.70 23.24 -12.86
C LEU A 42 -2.35 23.10 -12.14
N PHE A 43 -2.41 22.75 -10.86
CA PHE A 43 -1.26 22.46 -10.02
C PHE A 43 -1.12 20.94 -9.88
N SER A 44 -0.08 20.37 -10.48
CA SER A 44 0.21 18.93 -10.44
C SER A 44 1.49 18.67 -9.66
N GLY A 45 1.65 17.48 -9.09
CA GLY A 45 2.87 17.05 -8.42
C GLY A 45 2.63 16.25 -7.12
N PRO A 46 3.69 15.78 -6.47
CA PRO A 46 3.61 14.92 -5.29
C PRO A 46 2.82 15.53 -4.13
N ARG A 47 2.35 14.68 -3.23
CA ARG A 47 1.65 15.11 -2.01
C ARG A 47 2.59 15.94 -1.13
N GLY A 48 2.05 16.86 -0.34
CA GLY A 48 2.81 17.62 0.63
C GLY A 48 3.69 18.76 0.08
N THR A 49 3.75 18.99 -1.24
CA THR A 49 4.62 19.97 -1.91
C THR A 49 4.08 21.39 -1.96
N GLY A 50 2.86 21.65 -1.44
CA GLY A 50 2.31 23.01 -1.30
C GLY A 50 1.25 23.41 -2.32
N LYS A 51 0.71 22.49 -3.16
CA LYS A 51 -0.31 22.77 -4.19
C LYS A 51 -1.53 23.53 -3.64
N THR A 52 -2.19 22.98 -2.63
CA THR A 52 -3.38 23.61 -2.00
C THR A 52 -3.04 24.92 -1.28
N SER A 53 -1.83 25.02 -0.71
CA SER A 53 -1.36 26.28 -0.09
C SER A 53 -1.17 27.37 -1.15
N MET A 54 -0.53 27.07 -2.29
CA MET A 54 -0.39 27.95 -3.43
C MET A 54 -1.75 28.39 -3.96
N ALA A 55 -2.71 27.45 -4.09
CA ALA A 55 -4.06 27.74 -4.52
C ALA A 55 -4.76 28.76 -3.62
N ARG A 56 -4.66 28.59 -2.29
CA ARG A 56 -5.22 29.54 -1.32
C ARG A 56 -4.53 30.90 -1.34
N ILE A 57 -3.19 30.95 -1.50
CA ILE A 57 -2.45 32.20 -1.63
C ILE A 57 -2.87 32.94 -2.90
N LEU A 58 -3.03 32.23 -4.03
CA LEU A 58 -3.50 32.80 -5.27
C LEU A 58 -4.93 33.33 -5.13
N ALA A 59 -5.83 32.60 -4.49
CA ALA A 59 -7.21 33.05 -4.21
C ALA A 59 -7.25 34.30 -3.32
N LYS A 60 -6.38 34.36 -2.30
CA LYS A 60 -6.22 35.56 -1.47
C LYS A 60 -5.67 36.75 -2.25
N ALA A 61 -4.64 36.52 -3.06
CA ALA A 61 -3.99 37.59 -3.82
C ALA A 61 -4.96 38.24 -4.82
N VAL A 62 -5.78 37.43 -5.52
CA VAL A 62 -6.78 37.93 -6.47
C VAL A 62 -7.86 38.78 -5.80
N ASN A 63 -8.23 38.45 -4.56
CA ASN A 63 -9.31 39.10 -3.81
C ASN A 63 -8.81 40.04 -2.71
N CYS A 64 -7.51 40.28 -2.63
CA CYS A 64 -6.91 41.15 -1.61
C CYS A 64 -7.22 42.63 -1.89
N LEU A 65 -7.62 43.36 -0.86
CA LEU A 65 -7.88 44.81 -0.96
C LEU A 65 -6.62 45.65 -0.95
N ASP A 66 -5.51 45.15 -0.36
CA ASP A 66 -4.23 45.79 -0.25
C ASP A 66 -3.10 44.81 -0.65
N LEU A 67 -2.92 44.67 -1.96
CA LEU A 67 -1.92 43.75 -2.51
C LEU A 67 -0.51 44.35 -2.40
N LYS A 68 0.40 43.70 -1.66
CA LYS A 68 1.80 44.17 -1.46
C LYS A 68 2.76 43.41 -2.36
N ASN A 69 3.27 44.04 -3.43
CA ASN A 69 4.18 43.42 -4.39
C ASN A 69 3.68 42.02 -4.88
N GLY A 70 2.42 41.92 -5.28
CA GLY A 70 1.79 40.69 -5.73
C GLY A 70 1.44 39.69 -4.61
N ASN A 71 1.81 39.93 -3.35
CA ASN A 71 1.47 39.09 -2.21
C ASN A 71 0.21 39.59 -1.47
N PRO A 72 -0.64 38.70 -0.97
CA PRO A 72 -1.80 39.10 -0.16
C PRO A 72 -1.35 39.71 1.16
N CYS A 73 -2.06 40.75 1.62
CA CYS A 73 -1.71 41.46 2.87
C CYS A 73 -1.98 40.61 4.14
N ASN A 74 -2.83 39.60 4.07
CA ASN A 74 -3.31 38.74 5.16
C ASN A 74 -4.08 39.46 6.29
N GLU A 75 -4.28 40.76 6.21
CA GLU A 75 -4.89 41.60 7.26
C GLU A 75 -6.27 42.14 6.88
N CYS A 76 -6.54 42.34 5.59
CA CYS A 76 -7.83 42.86 5.12
C CYS A 76 -8.99 41.86 5.37
N ALA A 77 -10.22 42.34 5.30
CA ALA A 77 -11.43 41.53 5.55
C ALA A 77 -11.49 40.29 4.64
N ASN A 78 -11.16 40.43 3.35
CA ASN A 78 -11.15 39.31 2.39
C ASN A 78 -10.07 38.28 2.71
N CYS A 79 -8.84 38.70 3.05
CA CYS A 79 -7.79 37.77 3.44
C CYS A 79 -8.14 36.99 4.71
N LYS A 80 -8.72 37.65 5.72
CA LYS A 80 -9.16 37.02 6.97
C LYS A 80 -10.30 36.03 6.74
N SER A 81 -11.32 36.39 5.95
CA SER A 81 -12.45 35.50 5.64
C SER A 81 -12.01 34.26 4.85
N ILE A 82 -11.05 34.41 3.91
CA ILE A 82 -10.50 33.27 3.17
C ILE A 82 -9.68 32.36 4.09
N ASN A 83 -8.88 32.91 5.00
CA ASN A 83 -8.10 32.13 5.96
C ASN A 83 -8.97 31.30 6.91
N THR A 84 -10.13 31.85 7.33
CA THR A 84 -11.10 31.17 8.19
C THR A 84 -12.06 30.24 7.43
N GLY A 85 -12.02 30.24 6.09
CA GLY A 85 -12.95 29.47 5.26
C GLY A 85 -14.37 30.04 5.22
N ALA A 86 -14.58 31.30 5.68
CA ALA A 86 -15.88 31.96 5.74
C ALA A 86 -16.18 32.84 4.50
N SER A 87 -15.29 32.83 3.50
CA SER A 87 -15.48 33.64 2.28
C SER A 87 -16.58 33.05 1.39
N MET A 88 -17.53 33.90 0.95
CA MET A 88 -18.55 33.51 -0.03
C MET A 88 -18.04 33.53 -1.49
N ASP A 89 -16.84 34.06 -1.71
CA ASP A 89 -16.25 34.18 -3.04
C ASP A 89 -15.13 33.17 -3.31
N VAL A 90 -14.75 32.36 -2.31
CA VAL A 90 -13.74 31.31 -2.46
C VAL A 90 -14.32 29.97 -2.00
N TYR A 91 -14.49 29.08 -2.94
CA TYR A 91 -15.02 27.73 -2.71
C TYR A 91 -13.88 26.74 -2.80
N GLU A 92 -13.63 26.01 -1.72
CA GLU A 92 -12.65 24.92 -1.69
C GLU A 92 -13.41 23.59 -1.62
N ILE A 93 -13.21 22.77 -2.62
CA ILE A 93 -13.87 21.48 -2.81
C ILE A 93 -12.80 20.40 -2.86
N ASP A 94 -12.95 19.38 -2.03
CA ASP A 94 -12.11 18.18 -2.09
C ASP A 94 -12.75 17.17 -3.05
N GLY A 95 -12.11 16.88 -4.17
CA GLY A 95 -12.56 15.90 -5.15
C GLY A 95 -12.68 14.48 -4.60
N ALA A 96 -12.06 14.18 -3.47
CA ALA A 96 -12.23 12.88 -2.81
C ALA A 96 -13.59 12.77 -2.10
N SER A 97 -14.11 13.88 -1.56
CA SER A 97 -15.40 13.95 -0.87
C SER A 97 -16.54 14.26 -1.83
N ALA A 98 -16.32 15.18 -2.79
CA ALA A 98 -17.31 15.66 -3.75
C ALA A 98 -17.05 15.09 -5.16
N ARG A 99 -17.22 13.79 -5.32
CA ARG A 99 -16.94 13.07 -6.60
C ARG A 99 -18.06 13.16 -7.62
N GLY A 100 -19.24 13.53 -7.17
CA GLY A 100 -20.49 13.42 -7.93
C GLY A 100 -20.68 14.50 -8.97
N VAL A 101 -21.60 14.24 -9.89
CA VAL A 101 -22.01 15.18 -10.93
C VAL A 101 -22.85 16.30 -10.34
N ASP A 102 -23.60 16.03 -9.29
CA ASP A 102 -24.56 16.98 -8.73
C ASP A 102 -23.87 18.12 -7.99
N GLU A 103 -22.78 17.84 -7.26
CA GLU A 103 -21.96 18.88 -6.65
C GLU A 103 -21.33 19.81 -7.69
N ILE A 104 -20.88 19.24 -8.81
CA ILE A 104 -20.31 20.03 -9.92
C ILE A 104 -21.40 20.80 -10.67
N ARG A 105 -22.64 20.31 -10.74
CA ARG A 105 -23.78 21.06 -11.29
C ARG A 105 -24.13 22.25 -10.41
N VAL A 106 -24.18 22.09 -9.08
CA VAL A 106 -24.38 23.20 -8.14
C VAL A 106 -23.26 24.24 -8.28
N LEU A 107 -22.00 23.78 -8.38
CA LEU A 107 -20.88 24.67 -8.66
C LEU A 107 -21.09 25.44 -9.96
N ARG A 108 -21.49 24.79 -11.05
CA ARG A 108 -21.75 25.44 -12.35
C ARG A 108 -22.86 26.49 -12.29
N GLU A 109 -23.87 26.28 -11.46
CA GLU A 109 -24.93 27.30 -11.25
C GLU A 109 -24.38 28.49 -10.45
N SER A 110 -23.56 28.24 -9.44
CA SER A 110 -22.94 29.30 -8.64
C SER A 110 -21.94 30.14 -9.43
N VAL A 111 -21.30 29.60 -10.47
CA VAL A 111 -20.38 30.32 -11.38
C VAL A 111 -21.06 31.49 -12.09
N ARG A 112 -22.37 31.43 -12.33
CA ARG A 112 -23.13 32.48 -13.01
C ARG A 112 -23.37 33.73 -12.14
N THR A 113 -23.22 33.60 -10.84
CA THR A 113 -23.42 34.72 -9.92
C THR A 113 -22.11 35.51 -9.72
N LEU A 114 -22.23 36.85 -9.62
CA LEU A 114 -21.11 37.74 -9.38
C LEU A 114 -20.52 37.54 -7.96
N PRO A 115 -19.23 37.87 -7.75
CA PRO A 115 -18.65 37.86 -6.40
C PRO A 115 -19.34 38.89 -5.50
N VAL A 116 -19.37 38.60 -4.19
CA VAL A 116 -20.05 39.43 -3.20
C VAL A 116 -19.11 40.51 -2.64
N SER A 117 -17.88 40.15 -2.31
CA SER A 117 -16.92 41.02 -1.64
C SER A 117 -15.55 41.04 -2.33
N GLY A 118 -15.24 40.05 -3.15
CA GLY A 118 -13.98 39.91 -3.85
C GLY A 118 -14.02 40.46 -5.29
N ASN A 119 -12.84 40.51 -5.93
CA ASN A 119 -12.73 40.83 -7.35
C ASN A 119 -13.12 39.67 -8.25
N LYS A 120 -12.87 38.44 -7.78
CA LYS A 120 -13.16 37.20 -8.52
C LYS A 120 -13.74 36.14 -7.61
N LYS A 121 -14.59 35.31 -8.20
CA LYS A 121 -15.08 34.08 -7.59
C LYS A 121 -14.10 32.95 -7.88
N VAL A 122 -13.50 32.38 -6.85
CA VAL A 122 -12.43 31.40 -6.99
C VAL A 122 -12.93 30.03 -6.58
N TYR A 123 -12.72 29.05 -7.45
CA TYR A 123 -13.04 27.65 -7.19
C TYR A 123 -11.75 26.85 -7.13
N ILE A 124 -11.41 26.36 -5.94
CA ILE A 124 -10.28 25.48 -5.69
C ILE A 124 -10.83 24.05 -5.62
N ILE A 125 -10.41 23.19 -6.54
CA ILE A 125 -10.76 21.76 -6.54
C ILE A 125 -9.48 20.98 -6.26
N ASP A 126 -9.36 20.47 -5.05
CA ASP A 126 -8.23 19.65 -4.64
C ASP A 126 -8.49 18.18 -5.02
N GLU A 127 -7.42 17.43 -5.28
CA GLU A 127 -7.42 16.05 -5.80
C GLU A 127 -8.45 15.83 -6.94
N VAL A 128 -8.43 16.76 -7.90
CA VAL A 128 -9.40 16.82 -9.00
C VAL A 128 -9.46 15.52 -9.83
N HIS A 129 -8.42 14.71 -9.84
CA HIS A 129 -8.40 13.40 -10.52
C HIS A 129 -9.40 12.39 -9.94
N MET A 130 -9.96 12.66 -8.76
CA MET A 130 -10.99 11.83 -8.12
C MET A 130 -12.39 12.09 -8.65
N LEU A 131 -12.60 13.15 -9.43
CA LEU A 131 -13.89 13.44 -10.06
C LEU A 131 -14.27 12.38 -11.09
N THR A 132 -15.58 12.12 -11.22
CA THR A 132 -16.08 11.22 -12.26
C THR A 132 -15.94 11.84 -13.65
N LYS A 133 -15.98 11.01 -14.70
CA LYS A 133 -15.91 11.50 -16.09
C LYS A 133 -17.05 12.47 -16.42
N GLU A 134 -18.22 12.21 -15.89
CA GLU A 134 -19.42 13.05 -16.05
C GLU A 134 -19.25 14.41 -15.37
N ALA A 135 -18.61 14.44 -14.18
CA ALA A 135 -18.28 15.68 -13.47
C ALA A 135 -17.25 16.51 -14.26
N PHE A 136 -16.20 15.90 -14.83
CA PHE A 136 -15.30 16.58 -15.75
C PHE A 136 -16.02 17.18 -16.96
N ASN A 137 -16.92 16.42 -17.60
CA ASN A 137 -17.71 16.89 -18.73
C ASN A 137 -18.62 18.08 -18.36
N ALA A 138 -19.15 18.11 -17.14
CA ALA A 138 -19.94 19.24 -16.67
C ALA A 138 -19.11 20.53 -16.50
N LEU A 139 -17.81 20.42 -16.17
CA LEU A 139 -16.88 21.56 -16.06
C LEU A 139 -16.42 22.09 -17.42
N LEU A 140 -16.39 21.27 -18.47
CA LEU A 140 -15.82 21.65 -19.77
C LEU A 140 -16.41 22.94 -20.34
N LYS A 141 -17.74 23.08 -20.36
CA LYS A 141 -18.40 24.29 -20.89
C LYS A 141 -17.97 25.56 -20.15
N THR A 142 -17.76 25.46 -18.84
CA THR A 142 -17.37 26.62 -18.01
C THR A 142 -15.88 26.94 -18.15
N LEU A 143 -15.05 25.94 -18.46
CA LEU A 143 -13.63 26.15 -18.75
C LEU A 143 -13.38 26.64 -20.19
N GLU A 144 -14.29 26.36 -21.13
CA GLU A 144 -14.25 26.85 -22.53
C GLU A 144 -14.64 28.32 -22.61
N GLU A 145 -15.75 28.67 -21.95
CA GLU A 145 -16.33 30.03 -21.92
C GLU A 145 -16.41 30.52 -20.48
N PRO A 146 -15.26 30.80 -19.82
CA PRO A 146 -15.26 31.20 -18.42
C PRO A 146 -15.77 32.64 -18.27
N PRO A 147 -16.69 32.90 -17.33
CA PRO A 147 -17.07 34.28 -16.99
C PRO A 147 -15.84 35.07 -16.51
N ALA A 148 -15.72 36.34 -16.87
CA ALA A 148 -14.56 37.17 -16.56
C ALA A 148 -14.27 37.29 -15.05
N HIS A 149 -15.28 37.12 -14.21
CA HIS A 149 -15.20 37.19 -12.75
C HIS A 149 -14.83 35.85 -12.09
N VAL A 150 -14.58 34.77 -12.84
CA VAL A 150 -14.31 33.43 -12.30
C VAL A 150 -12.85 33.06 -12.47
N LEU A 151 -12.34 32.31 -11.49
CA LEU A 151 -11.01 31.71 -11.51
C LEU A 151 -11.09 30.26 -11.01
N PHE A 152 -10.64 29.31 -11.82
CA PHE A 152 -10.49 27.93 -11.42
C PHE A 152 -9.06 27.61 -11.02
N ILE A 153 -8.89 26.88 -9.93
CA ILE A 153 -7.60 26.33 -9.50
C ILE A 153 -7.80 24.86 -9.19
N LEU A 154 -7.28 24.03 -10.08
CA LEU A 154 -7.35 22.58 -9.98
C LEU A 154 -6.04 22.05 -9.39
N ALA A 155 -6.09 21.19 -8.40
CA ALA A 155 -4.90 20.57 -7.82
C ALA A 155 -4.99 19.05 -7.92
N THR A 156 -3.87 18.37 -8.21
CA THR A 156 -3.83 16.91 -8.37
C THR A 156 -2.47 16.33 -8.02
N THR A 157 -2.50 15.13 -7.48
CA THR A 157 -1.30 14.28 -7.35
C THR A 157 -1.07 13.41 -8.59
N GLU A 158 -2.10 13.17 -9.40
CA GLU A 158 -2.06 12.26 -10.54
C GLU A 158 -2.52 12.96 -11.84
N PRO A 159 -1.63 13.71 -12.51
CA PRO A 159 -1.98 14.45 -13.73
C PRO A 159 -2.37 13.53 -14.91
N ALA A 160 -1.85 12.30 -14.94
CA ALA A 160 -2.17 11.33 -15.99
C ALA A 160 -3.64 10.88 -16.01
N LYS A 161 -4.36 10.99 -14.88
CA LYS A 161 -5.79 10.67 -14.81
C LYS A 161 -6.71 11.78 -15.29
N ILE A 162 -6.17 12.98 -15.57
CA ILE A 162 -6.97 14.13 -15.99
C ILE A 162 -7.16 14.10 -17.51
N PRO A 163 -8.41 14.28 -18.00
CA PRO A 163 -8.68 14.32 -19.44
C PRO A 163 -7.89 15.42 -20.16
N LEU A 164 -7.37 15.11 -21.36
CA LEU A 164 -6.61 16.06 -22.19
C LEU A 164 -7.42 17.31 -22.52
N THR A 165 -8.75 17.19 -22.62
CA THR A 165 -9.69 18.30 -22.83
C THR A 165 -9.68 19.34 -21.72
N ILE A 166 -9.43 18.94 -20.47
CA ILE A 166 -9.24 19.84 -19.32
C ILE A 166 -7.82 20.41 -19.35
N LEU A 167 -6.83 19.53 -19.58
CA LEU A 167 -5.41 19.92 -19.60
C LEU A 167 -5.10 21.05 -20.61
N SER A 168 -5.78 21.03 -21.77
CA SER A 168 -5.58 22.03 -22.85
C SER A 168 -6.16 23.41 -22.51
N ARG A 169 -7.03 23.53 -21.49
CA ARG A 169 -7.72 24.76 -21.08
C ARG A 169 -7.15 25.38 -19.80
N CYS A 170 -6.18 24.71 -19.18
CA CYS A 170 -5.58 25.16 -17.93
C CYS A 170 -4.12 25.56 -18.14
N GLN A 171 -3.69 26.63 -17.48
CA GLN A 171 -2.27 26.92 -17.32
C GLN A 171 -1.68 25.96 -16.30
N ARG A 172 -0.72 25.12 -16.74
CA ARG A 172 -0.16 24.04 -15.92
C ARG A 172 1.10 24.49 -15.20
N TYR A 173 1.19 24.07 -13.93
CA TYR A 173 2.39 24.21 -13.11
C TYR A 173 2.65 22.88 -12.39
N GLU A 174 3.88 22.41 -12.51
CA GLU A 174 4.31 21.14 -11.90
C GLU A 174 5.12 21.44 -10.65
N PHE A 175 4.65 20.94 -9.52
CA PHE A 175 5.31 21.02 -8.23
C PHE A 175 6.33 19.89 -8.12
N HIS A 176 7.55 20.24 -7.78
CA HIS A 176 8.63 19.28 -7.57
C HIS A 176 8.73 18.88 -6.09
N ARG A 177 9.36 17.73 -5.84
CA ARG A 177 9.79 17.36 -4.47
C ARG A 177 10.73 18.44 -3.95
N ILE A 178 10.55 18.81 -2.70
CA ILE A 178 11.42 19.80 -2.02
C ILE A 178 12.72 19.11 -1.63
N SER A 179 13.84 19.79 -1.77
CA SER A 179 15.14 19.20 -1.41
C SER A 179 15.22 18.92 0.10
N VAL A 180 15.96 17.86 0.46
CA VAL A 180 16.17 17.49 1.87
C VAL A 180 16.78 18.64 2.66
N ASN A 181 17.69 19.40 2.04
CA ASN A 181 18.32 20.55 2.70
C ASN A 181 17.34 21.70 2.96
N ASP A 182 16.48 22.04 1.98
CA ASP A 182 15.44 23.07 2.16
C ASP A 182 14.44 22.68 3.26
N ILE A 183 14.05 21.39 3.31
CA ILE A 183 13.16 20.89 4.37
C ILE A 183 13.86 20.95 5.72
N LYS A 184 15.11 20.50 5.82
CA LYS A 184 15.90 20.53 7.06
C LYS A 184 16.03 21.95 7.60
N GLU A 185 16.43 22.91 6.77
CA GLU A 185 16.56 24.32 7.16
C GLU A 185 15.23 24.89 7.66
N HIS A 186 14.15 24.56 6.97
CA HIS A 186 12.82 25.01 7.38
C HIS A 186 12.34 24.38 8.70
N LEU A 187 12.62 23.09 8.93
CA LEU A 187 12.31 22.42 10.20
C LEU A 187 13.07 23.07 11.36
N LEU A 188 14.35 23.39 11.17
CA LEU A 188 15.16 24.09 12.18
C LEU A 188 14.62 25.50 12.45
N HIS A 189 14.23 26.24 11.42
CA HIS A 189 13.60 27.55 11.59
C HIS A 189 12.29 27.45 12.39
N ILE A 190 11.41 26.51 12.04
CA ILE A 190 10.13 26.29 12.74
C ILE A 190 10.36 25.85 14.18
N SER A 191 11.35 25.01 14.43
CA SER A 191 11.65 24.54 15.80
C SER A 191 12.08 25.71 16.70
N GLN A 192 12.91 26.63 16.19
CA GLN A 192 13.31 27.84 16.91
C GLN A 192 12.11 28.73 17.24
N GLU A 193 11.27 29.02 16.25
CA GLU A 193 10.06 29.84 16.42
C GLU A 193 8.97 29.19 17.30
N SER A 194 8.96 27.87 17.37
CA SER A 194 8.01 27.10 18.18
C SER A 194 8.58 26.70 19.54
N HIS A 195 9.80 27.13 19.89
CA HIS A 195 10.52 26.79 21.14
C HIS A 195 10.68 25.26 21.33
N LEU A 196 10.93 24.55 20.22
CA LEU A 196 11.25 23.13 20.24
C LEU A 196 12.76 22.95 20.10
N SER A 197 13.35 22.14 20.97
CA SER A 197 14.77 21.79 20.87
C SER A 197 14.94 20.65 19.89
N LEU A 198 15.36 20.94 18.64
CA LEU A 198 15.55 19.96 17.56
C LEU A 198 17.01 19.94 17.14
N THR A 199 17.66 18.77 17.21
CA THR A 199 19.04 18.64 16.71
C THR A 199 19.08 18.66 15.17
N PRO A 200 20.17 19.17 14.55
CA PRO A 200 20.31 19.19 13.10
C PRO A 200 20.28 17.80 12.45
N GLU A 201 20.68 16.77 13.20
CA GLU A 201 20.66 15.36 12.77
C GLU A 201 19.23 14.82 12.75
N ALA A 202 18.45 15.08 13.81
CA ALA A 202 17.04 14.73 13.86
C ALA A 202 16.24 15.43 12.75
N ALA A 203 16.52 16.72 12.50
CA ALA A 203 15.90 17.46 11.39
C ALA A 203 16.23 16.83 10.03
N ALA A 204 17.48 16.38 9.82
CA ALA A 204 17.88 15.72 8.59
C ALA A 204 17.15 14.36 8.41
N LEU A 205 17.00 13.58 9.48
CA LEU A 205 16.25 12.31 9.43
C LEU A 205 14.79 12.53 9.05
N ILE A 206 14.12 13.49 9.70
CA ILE A 206 12.73 13.84 9.38
C ILE A 206 12.62 14.31 7.93
N ALA A 207 13.57 15.14 7.45
CA ALA A 207 13.56 15.64 6.08
C ALA A 207 13.74 14.53 5.03
N VAL A 208 14.61 13.56 5.29
CA VAL A 208 14.78 12.37 4.43
C VAL A 208 13.50 11.55 4.41
N ARG A 209 12.91 11.28 5.57
CA ARG A 209 11.70 10.45 5.69
C ARG A 209 10.46 11.08 5.06
N ALA A 210 10.41 12.40 5.01
CA ALA A 210 9.32 13.15 4.38
C ALA A 210 9.31 13.07 2.84
N GLU A 211 10.34 12.50 2.22
CA GLU A 211 10.44 12.26 0.76
C GLU A 211 10.10 13.48 -0.10
N GLY A 212 10.44 14.67 0.35
CA GLY A 212 10.20 15.93 -0.35
C GLY A 212 8.82 16.54 -0.12
N GLY A 213 8.01 16.02 0.81
CA GLY A 213 6.72 16.55 1.25
C GLY A 213 6.84 17.38 2.53
N LEU A 214 6.79 18.70 2.46
CA LEU A 214 6.90 19.57 3.65
C LEU A 214 5.78 19.35 4.66
N ARG A 215 4.55 19.06 4.21
CA ARG A 215 3.42 18.75 5.10
C ARG A 215 3.70 17.50 5.91
N ASP A 216 4.27 16.48 5.28
CA ASP A 216 4.56 15.22 5.92
C ASP A 216 5.74 15.39 6.90
N ALA A 217 6.76 16.20 6.55
CA ALA A 217 7.86 16.58 7.45
C ALA A 217 7.35 17.29 8.73
N LEU A 218 6.43 18.24 8.57
CA LEU A 218 5.84 18.95 9.72
C LEU A 218 4.94 18.06 10.56
N SER A 219 4.25 17.09 9.95
CA SER A 219 3.44 16.11 10.70
C SER A 219 4.33 15.17 11.49
N LEU A 220 5.46 14.73 10.94
CA LEU A 220 6.45 13.92 11.64
C LEU A 220 7.10 14.70 12.80
N LEU A 221 7.48 15.97 12.57
CA LEU A 221 8.00 16.83 13.64
C LEU A 221 6.99 17.01 14.78
N ASP A 222 5.73 17.21 14.44
CA ASP A 222 4.62 17.36 15.39
C ASP A 222 4.43 16.10 16.25
N GLN A 223 4.47 14.94 15.62
CA GLN A 223 4.41 13.63 16.27
C GLN A 223 5.60 13.42 17.23
N CYS A 224 6.81 13.71 16.77
CA CYS A 224 8.02 13.60 17.59
C CYS A 224 8.01 14.57 18.78
N SER A 225 7.56 15.82 18.56
CA SER A 225 7.48 16.82 19.64
C SER A 225 6.49 16.45 20.72
N GLY A 226 5.36 15.81 20.37
CA GLY A 226 4.37 15.31 21.32
C GLY A 226 4.91 14.21 22.23
N ALA A 227 5.82 13.40 21.74
CA ALA A 227 6.37 12.25 22.47
C ALA A 227 7.62 12.63 23.31
N SER A 228 8.36 13.68 22.94
CA SER A 228 9.58 14.09 23.68
C SER A 228 9.31 14.75 25.03
N ALA A 229 8.05 15.07 25.36
CA ALA A 229 7.63 15.70 26.64
C ALA A 229 8.47 16.95 27.02
N GLY A 230 8.97 17.68 26.03
CA GLY A 230 9.78 18.90 26.25
C GLY A 230 11.30 18.67 26.33
N ASN A 231 11.78 17.45 26.16
CA ASN A 231 13.20 17.16 26.01
C ASN A 231 13.72 17.50 24.61
N GLU A 232 15.04 17.57 24.47
CA GLU A 232 15.67 17.76 23.17
C GLU A 232 15.37 16.58 22.24
N LEU A 233 14.89 16.90 21.02
CA LEU A 233 14.64 15.91 19.98
C LEU A 233 15.97 15.50 19.33
N SER A 234 16.57 14.44 19.87
CA SER A 234 17.75 13.81 19.29
C SER A 234 17.39 12.86 18.14
N ALA A 235 18.38 12.47 17.36
CA ALA A 235 18.21 11.48 16.29
C ALA A 235 17.69 10.15 16.82
N GLU A 236 18.14 9.70 18.00
CA GLU A 236 17.73 8.45 18.63
C GLU A 236 16.23 8.43 18.93
N ILE A 237 15.69 9.51 19.51
CA ILE A 237 14.25 9.64 19.80
C ILE A 237 13.44 9.57 18.49
N VAL A 238 13.94 10.19 17.41
CA VAL A 238 13.28 10.15 16.10
C VAL A 238 13.30 8.74 15.52
N TYR A 239 14.40 8.01 15.64
CA TYR A 239 14.47 6.60 15.22
C TYR A 239 13.42 5.75 15.94
N ASP A 240 13.33 5.86 17.25
CA ASP A 240 12.39 5.08 18.07
C ASP A 240 10.93 5.41 17.74
N LEU A 241 10.59 6.71 17.69
CA LEU A 241 9.21 7.16 17.47
C LEU A 241 8.68 6.89 16.07
N LEU A 242 9.53 7.00 15.06
CA LEU A 242 9.13 6.72 13.68
C LEU A 242 9.22 5.24 13.31
N GLY A 243 9.58 4.38 14.28
CA GLY A 243 9.76 2.97 14.02
C GLY A 243 10.88 2.70 13.01
N LEU A 244 11.84 3.60 12.85
CA LEU A 244 12.96 3.40 11.93
C LEU A 244 13.95 2.41 12.54
N THR A 245 14.46 1.50 11.73
CA THR A 245 15.50 0.58 12.19
C THR A 245 16.82 1.35 12.28
N ASP A 246 17.56 1.13 13.36
CA ASP A 246 18.89 1.73 13.47
C ASP A 246 19.76 1.24 12.30
N LYS A 247 20.41 2.17 11.62
CA LYS A 247 21.30 1.84 10.49
C LYS A 247 22.41 0.86 10.88
N GLU A 248 22.85 0.86 12.14
CA GLU A 248 23.81 -0.12 12.62
C GLU A 248 23.26 -1.53 12.60
N GLN A 249 22.04 -1.71 13.10
CA GLN A 249 21.37 -3.02 13.07
C GLN A 249 21.14 -3.52 11.64
N ILE A 250 20.86 -2.63 10.69
CA ILE A 250 20.71 -2.99 9.26
C ILE A 250 22.07 -3.37 8.64
N ILE A 251 23.13 -2.63 8.93
CA ILE A 251 24.48 -2.94 8.48
C ILE A 251 24.93 -4.29 9.05
N ASP A 252 24.70 -4.53 10.34
CA ASP A 252 25.00 -5.81 10.98
C ASP A 252 24.21 -6.95 10.36
N LEU A 253 22.91 -6.75 10.11
CA LEU A 253 22.03 -7.72 9.46
C LEU A 253 22.55 -8.05 8.05
N PHE A 254 22.93 -7.03 7.29
CA PHE A 254 23.56 -7.19 5.98
C PHE A 254 24.84 -8.03 6.05
N HIS A 255 25.77 -7.71 6.96
CA HIS A 255 27.01 -8.45 7.13
C HIS A 255 26.77 -9.91 7.51
N MET A 256 25.76 -10.19 8.38
CA MET A 256 25.40 -11.57 8.73
C MET A 256 24.85 -12.35 7.54
N ILE A 257 24.05 -11.70 6.68
CA ILE A 257 23.54 -12.28 5.42
C ILE A 257 24.69 -12.60 4.47
N VAL A 258 25.55 -11.62 4.21
CA VAL A 258 26.73 -11.79 3.34
C VAL A 258 27.66 -12.88 3.86
N CYS A 259 27.82 -12.99 5.18
CA CYS A 259 28.59 -14.08 5.80
C CYS A 259 27.88 -15.44 5.76
N GLY A 260 26.59 -15.52 5.36
CA GLY A 260 25.82 -16.76 5.33
C GLY A 260 25.44 -17.31 6.71
N LYS A 261 25.48 -16.49 7.77
CA LYS A 261 25.20 -16.88 9.16
C LYS A 261 23.72 -16.89 9.46
N SER A 262 22.94 -17.84 8.91
CA SER A 262 21.48 -17.90 9.00
C SER A 262 20.93 -17.81 10.45
N SER A 263 21.58 -18.46 11.42
CA SER A 263 21.14 -18.42 12.84
C SER A 263 21.27 -17.02 13.42
N ALA A 264 22.43 -16.37 13.21
CA ALA A 264 22.68 -15.02 13.72
C ALA A 264 21.78 -13.98 13.02
N THR A 265 21.54 -14.13 11.73
CA THR A 265 20.60 -13.30 10.95
C THR A 265 19.21 -13.35 11.53
N LEU A 266 18.66 -14.54 11.82
CA LEU A 266 17.34 -14.67 12.42
C LEU A 266 17.29 -14.13 13.85
N GLN A 267 18.34 -14.35 14.65
CA GLN A 267 18.39 -13.81 16.02
C GLN A 267 18.36 -12.28 16.03
N LEU A 268 19.16 -11.64 15.17
CA LEU A 268 19.13 -10.18 15.04
C LEU A 268 17.80 -9.69 14.50
N PHE A 269 17.23 -10.36 13.50
CA PHE A 269 15.91 -10.04 12.98
C PHE A 269 14.83 -10.10 14.06
N TYR A 270 14.83 -11.15 14.89
CA TYR A 270 13.87 -11.25 16.00
C TYR A 270 14.09 -10.18 17.06
N LYS A 271 15.33 -9.78 17.34
CA LYS A 271 15.61 -8.66 18.24
C LYS A 271 14.99 -7.37 17.71
N ILE A 272 15.21 -7.06 16.42
CA ILE A 272 14.64 -5.87 15.77
C ILE A 272 13.09 -5.90 15.79
N LEU A 273 12.48 -7.08 15.63
CA LEU A 273 11.03 -7.25 15.76
C LEU A 273 10.53 -7.02 17.19
N GLN A 274 11.30 -7.44 18.21
CA GLN A 274 10.95 -7.19 19.62
C GLN A 274 11.03 -5.71 19.97
N ASP A 275 11.89 -4.94 19.29
CA ASP A 275 11.96 -3.49 19.39
C ASP A 275 10.76 -2.79 18.68
N GLY A 276 9.75 -3.54 18.24
CA GLY A 276 8.49 -3.03 17.69
C GLY A 276 8.53 -2.68 16.21
N LYS A 277 9.56 -3.10 15.45
CA LYS A 277 9.67 -2.84 14.01
C LYS A 277 8.82 -3.83 13.20
N GLU A 278 8.23 -3.36 12.09
CA GLU A 278 7.49 -4.22 11.18
C GLU A 278 8.44 -5.02 10.25
N PRO A 279 8.13 -6.30 9.94
CA PRO A 279 8.95 -7.12 9.05
C PRO A 279 9.17 -6.49 7.68
N SER A 280 8.14 -5.88 7.10
CA SER A 280 8.21 -5.19 5.81
C SER A 280 9.11 -3.95 5.85
N ALA A 281 9.11 -3.21 6.96
CA ALA A 281 9.99 -2.05 7.15
C ALA A 281 11.47 -2.47 7.21
N ILE A 282 11.78 -3.55 7.94
CA ILE A 282 13.16 -4.08 8.02
C ILE A 282 13.67 -4.50 6.63
N LEU A 283 12.84 -5.19 5.82
CA LEU A 283 13.22 -5.56 4.46
C LEU A 283 13.38 -4.34 3.54
N SER A 284 12.55 -3.29 3.72
CA SER A 284 12.68 -2.04 2.98
C SER A 284 13.98 -1.31 3.32
N ASP A 285 14.33 -1.21 4.61
CA ASP A 285 15.55 -0.57 5.05
C ASP A 285 16.80 -1.33 4.57
N LEU A 286 16.71 -2.67 4.54
CA LEU A 286 17.76 -3.53 3.97
C LEU A 286 17.90 -3.32 2.46
N LEU A 287 16.81 -3.20 1.69
CA LEU A 287 16.83 -2.87 0.26
C LEU A 287 17.50 -1.51 0.01
N GLU A 288 17.19 -0.49 0.82
CA GLU A 288 17.82 0.83 0.69
C GLU A 288 19.32 0.77 0.99
N HIS A 289 19.74 -0.08 1.93
CA HIS A 289 21.15 -0.31 2.22
C HIS A 289 21.86 -0.98 1.04
N PHE A 290 21.30 -2.03 0.44
CA PHE A 290 21.84 -2.68 -0.77
C PHE A 290 21.94 -1.68 -1.93
N ARG A 291 20.88 -0.91 -2.17
CA ARG A 291 20.88 0.15 -3.19
C ARG A 291 22.03 1.14 -2.98
N SER A 292 22.28 1.53 -1.73
CA SER A 292 23.35 2.46 -1.39
C SER A 292 24.73 1.88 -1.68
N ILE A 293 24.95 0.59 -1.45
CA ILE A 293 26.19 -0.11 -1.82
C ILE A 293 26.37 -0.13 -3.34
N MET A 294 25.30 -0.45 -4.10
CA MET A 294 25.36 -0.47 -5.57
C MET A 294 25.65 0.94 -6.14
N ILE A 295 25.03 1.98 -5.60
CA ILE A 295 25.31 3.39 -5.97
C ILE A 295 26.76 3.73 -5.65
N CYS A 296 27.26 3.35 -4.48
CA CYS A 296 28.63 3.60 -4.05
C CYS A 296 29.68 2.98 -4.98
N LYS A 297 29.38 1.82 -5.54
CA LYS A 297 30.24 1.17 -6.55
C LYS A 297 30.38 2.00 -7.82
N VAL A 298 29.29 2.59 -8.29
CA VAL A 298 29.26 3.41 -9.51
C VAL A 298 29.82 4.80 -9.24
N ASN A 299 29.41 5.42 -8.13
CA ASN A 299 29.84 6.77 -7.73
C ASN A 299 30.03 6.86 -6.21
N PRO A 300 31.29 6.71 -5.72
CA PRO A 300 31.58 6.78 -4.28
C PRO A 300 31.24 8.13 -3.61
N ASN A 301 31.06 9.19 -4.38
CA ASN A 301 30.75 10.54 -3.89
C ASN A 301 29.30 10.96 -4.21
N ALA A 302 28.42 10.01 -4.45
CA ALA A 302 27.02 10.31 -4.74
C ALA A 302 26.36 11.05 -3.56
N PRO A 303 25.58 12.11 -3.81
CA PRO A 303 24.93 12.89 -2.74
C PRO A 303 23.95 12.05 -1.90
N GLU A 304 23.39 10.98 -2.45
CA GLU A 304 22.52 10.03 -1.79
C GLU A 304 23.19 9.32 -0.61
N LEU A 305 24.52 9.14 -0.68
CA LEU A 305 25.31 8.51 0.38
C LEU A 305 25.48 9.39 1.61
N SER A 306 25.23 10.71 1.48
CA SER A 306 25.33 11.66 2.60
C SER A 306 24.46 11.29 3.81
N ALA A 307 23.38 10.56 3.57
CA ALA A 307 22.48 10.03 4.61
C ALA A 307 23.17 9.04 5.59
N TYR A 308 24.32 8.49 5.22
CA TYR A 308 25.08 7.55 6.06
C TYR A 308 26.16 8.26 6.93
N GLY A 309 26.44 9.53 6.70
CA GLY A 309 27.37 10.31 7.53
C GLY A 309 28.71 9.61 7.71
N ASN A 310 29.11 9.38 8.97
CA ASN A 310 30.40 8.73 9.30
C ASN A 310 30.51 7.25 8.87
N LYS A 311 29.39 6.62 8.44
CA LYS A 311 29.36 5.18 8.04
C LYS A 311 29.60 4.98 6.53
N ILE A 312 29.85 6.04 5.78
CA ILE A 312 30.18 5.94 4.34
C ILE A 312 31.36 5.02 4.10
N SER A 313 32.38 5.04 4.97
CA SER A 313 33.55 4.19 4.87
C SER A 313 33.22 2.68 4.94
N VAL A 314 32.19 2.29 5.69
CA VAL A 314 31.74 0.90 5.76
C VAL A 314 31.11 0.50 4.43
N ILE A 315 30.21 1.34 3.88
CA ILE A 315 29.57 1.08 2.59
C ILE A 315 30.62 1.01 1.46
N GLN A 316 31.62 1.88 1.48
CA GLN A 316 32.69 1.87 0.49
C GLN A 316 33.51 0.55 0.55
N LYS A 317 33.76 0.05 1.75
CA LYS A 317 34.43 -1.23 1.95
C LYS A 317 33.57 -2.39 1.42
N ASP A 318 32.30 -2.44 1.79
CA ASP A 318 31.37 -3.47 1.32
C ASP A 318 31.21 -3.44 -0.21
N ALA A 319 31.18 -2.24 -0.80
CA ALA A 319 31.14 -2.06 -2.25
C ALA A 319 32.38 -2.58 -2.96
N GLN A 320 33.56 -2.56 -2.33
CA GLN A 320 34.81 -3.09 -2.90
C GLN A 320 34.94 -4.61 -2.75
N GLU A 321 34.43 -5.17 -1.64
CA GLU A 321 34.57 -6.59 -1.31
C GLU A 321 33.60 -7.51 -2.07
N LEU A 322 32.43 -6.99 -2.50
CA LEU A 322 31.37 -7.78 -3.11
C LEU A 322 31.40 -7.67 -4.64
N SER A 323 31.14 -8.77 -5.35
CA SER A 323 31.01 -8.77 -6.82
C SER A 323 29.65 -8.22 -7.25
N ASP A 324 29.56 -7.63 -8.45
CA ASP A 324 28.32 -7.07 -8.98
C ASP A 324 27.25 -8.15 -9.16
N ALA A 325 27.61 -9.28 -9.73
CA ALA A 325 26.70 -10.41 -9.92
C ALA A 325 26.08 -10.92 -8.61
N TYR A 326 26.87 -10.90 -7.51
CA TYR A 326 26.37 -11.31 -6.20
C TYR A 326 25.44 -10.28 -5.58
N LEU A 327 25.75 -9.00 -5.72
CA LEU A 327 24.88 -7.92 -5.25
C LEU A 327 23.55 -7.92 -6.01
N ASP A 328 23.57 -8.11 -7.33
CA ASP A 328 22.37 -8.20 -8.15
C ASP A 328 21.48 -9.38 -7.72
N ALA A 329 22.08 -10.58 -7.54
CA ALA A 329 21.34 -11.75 -7.09
C ALA A 329 20.73 -11.58 -5.68
N LEU A 330 21.48 -10.95 -4.75
CA LEU A 330 20.97 -10.62 -3.42
C LEU A 330 19.83 -9.59 -3.49
N PHE A 331 20.00 -8.54 -4.30
CA PHE A 331 18.99 -7.50 -4.47
C PHE A 331 17.67 -8.05 -5.03
N ASP A 332 17.74 -8.85 -6.09
CA ASP A 332 16.58 -9.47 -6.72
C ASP A 332 15.83 -10.40 -5.75
N SER A 333 16.57 -11.23 -5.01
CA SER A 333 16.01 -12.14 -4.01
C SER A 333 15.34 -11.36 -2.86
N LEU A 334 15.96 -10.27 -2.40
CA LEU A 334 15.44 -9.41 -1.35
C LEU A 334 14.20 -8.65 -1.83
N HIS A 335 14.23 -8.08 -3.05
CA HIS A 335 13.10 -7.39 -3.65
C HIS A 335 11.89 -8.32 -3.83
N HIS A 336 12.13 -9.57 -4.25
CA HIS A 336 11.09 -10.59 -4.32
C HIS A 336 10.48 -10.86 -2.94
N SER A 337 11.34 -11.06 -1.92
CA SER A 337 10.90 -11.32 -0.54
C SER A 337 10.12 -10.15 0.08
N PHE A 338 10.53 -8.91 -0.20
CA PHE A 338 9.81 -7.70 0.20
C PHE A 338 8.43 -7.62 -0.45
N SER A 339 8.36 -7.88 -1.76
CA SER A 339 7.09 -7.89 -2.49
C SER A 339 6.14 -8.99 -1.99
N GLU A 340 6.69 -10.16 -1.64
CA GLU A 340 5.95 -11.28 -1.06
C GLU A 340 5.45 -10.95 0.34
N ALA A 341 6.27 -10.34 1.20
CA ALA A 341 5.89 -9.90 2.54
C ALA A 341 4.74 -8.88 2.54
N ASN A 342 4.76 -7.93 1.61
CA ASN A 342 3.70 -6.92 1.49
C ASN A 342 2.35 -7.47 1.00
N ARG A 343 2.35 -8.61 0.31
CA ARG A 343 1.13 -9.26 -0.21
C ARG A 343 0.64 -10.40 0.68
N SER A 344 1.49 -10.92 1.53
CA SER A 344 1.21 -12.07 2.37
C SER A 344 0.31 -11.72 3.54
N SER A 345 -0.55 -12.66 3.93
CA SER A 345 -1.29 -12.61 5.20
C SER A 345 -0.39 -12.80 6.43
N SER A 346 0.85 -13.28 6.23
CA SER A 346 1.87 -13.47 7.27
C SER A 346 3.20 -12.84 6.85
N PRO A 347 3.34 -11.50 6.95
CA PRO A 347 4.55 -10.78 6.54
C PRO A 347 5.82 -11.27 7.23
N ARG A 348 5.71 -11.65 8.51
CA ARG A 348 6.83 -12.16 9.31
C ARG A 348 7.41 -13.44 8.73
N MET A 349 6.57 -14.42 8.40
CA MET A 349 7.03 -15.69 7.84
C MET A 349 7.68 -15.49 6.46
N SER A 350 7.11 -14.64 5.60
CA SER A 350 7.69 -14.30 4.30
C SER A 350 9.07 -13.63 4.45
N ALA A 351 9.23 -12.73 5.43
CA ALA A 351 10.50 -12.08 5.71
C ALA A 351 11.56 -13.09 6.23
N GLU A 352 11.21 -13.96 7.18
CA GLU A 352 12.09 -15.01 7.72
C GLU A 352 12.60 -15.93 6.60
N MET A 353 11.69 -16.40 5.74
CA MET A 353 12.06 -17.26 4.61
C MET A 353 12.92 -16.52 3.58
N GLY A 354 12.63 -15.24 3.35
CA GLY A 354 13.43 -14.37 2.49
C GLY A 354 14.87 -14.23 2.98
N LEU A 355 15.06 -13.89 4.26
CA LEU A 355 16.37 -13.77 4.87
C LEU A 355 17.18 -15.09 4.83
N LEU A 356 16.51 -16.23 5.06
CA LEU A 356 17.14 -17.54 4.93
C LEU A 356 17.59 -17.85 3.49
N ARG A 357 16.78 -17.44 2.48
CA ARG A 357 17.16 -17.58 1.06
C ARG A 357 18.40 -16.75 0.75
N LEU A 358 18.45 -15.49 1.21
CA LEU A 358 19.61 -14.61 1.04
C LEU A 358 20.90 -15.21 1.62
N CYS A 359 20.84 -15.75 2.84
CA CYS A 359 22.00 -16.40 3.47
C CYS A 359 22.52 -17.61 2.67
N ARG A 360 21.65 -18.31 1.93
CA ARG A 360 22.02 -19.49 1.11
C ARG A 360 22.68 -19.13 -0.23
N LEU A 361 22.42 -17.94 -0.77
CA LEU A 361 22.97 -17.52 -2.06
C LEU A 361 24.50 -17.53 -2.07
N ARG A 362 25.17 -17.28 -0.95
CA ARG A 362 26.63 -17.40 -0.85
C ARG A 362 27.14 -18.84 -1.05
N GLY A 363 26.37 -19.83 -0.57
CA GLY A 363 26.71 -21.25 -0.76
C GLY A 363 26.65 -21.68 -2.23
N SER A 364 25.69 -21.15 -3.00
CA SER A 364 25.55 -21.36 -4.43
C SER A 364 26.73 -20.78 -5.20
N GLN A 365 27.17 -19.55 -4.93
CA GLN A 365 28.32 -18.94 -5.61
C GLN A 365 29.65 -19.65 -5.34
N ALA A 366 29.82 -20.21 -4.13
CA ALA A 366 30.98 -21.01 -3.84
C ALA A 366 31.02 -22.30 -4.69
N LEU A 367 29.86 -22.89 -4.98
CA LEU A 367 29.73 -24.05 -5.88
C LEU A 367 29.96 -23.63 -7.34
N ASP A 368 29.36 -22.55 -7.82
CA ASP A 368 29.53 -22.03 -9.18
C ASP A 368 31.01 -21.68 -9.46
N SER A 369 31.69 -21.05 -8.50
CA SER A 369 33.13 -20.75 -8.61
C SER A 369 33.99 -21.99 -8.58
N LEU A 370 33.59 -23.05 -7.89
CA LEU A 370 34.26 -24.34 -7.91
C LEU A 370 34.03 -25.07 -9.25
N GLU A 371 32.84 -25.02 -9.80
CA GLU A 371 32.51 -25.55 -11.13
C GLU A 371 33.31 -24.84 -12.24
N GLU A 372 33.41 -23.50 -12.18
CA GLU A 372 34.26 -22.74 -13.11
C GLU A 372 35.73 -23.11 -12.99
N ARG A 373 36.25 -23.28 -11.77
CA ARG A 373 37.63 -23.71 -11.53
C ARG A 373 37.87 -25.15 -12.00
N ILE A 374 36.89 -26.05 -11.78
CA ILE A 374 36.96 -27.43 -12.29
C ILE A 374 36.98 -27.41 -13.82
N THR A 375 36.09 -26.65 -14.46
CA THR A 375 36.02 -26.51 -15.92
C THR A 375 37.31 -25.90 -16.50
N ALA A 376 37.89 -24.90 -15.82
CA ALA A 376 39.18 -24.33 -16.21
C ALA A 376 40.36 -25.34 -16.06
N LEU A 377 40.35 -26.11 -14.98
CA LEU A 377 41.35 -27.18 -14.77
C LEU A 377 41.22 -28.30 -15.81
N GLU A 378 40.00 -28.73 -16.12
CA GLU A 378 39.71 -29.71 -17.17
C GLU A 378 40.20 -29.24 -18.56
N LYS A 379 39.95 -27.96 -18.90
CA LYS A 379 40.50 -27.35 -20.12
C LYS A 379 42.03 -27.37 -20.12
N ASN A 380 42.66 -26.98 -19.03
CA ASN A 380 44.12 -26.98 -18.91
C ASN A 380 44.69 -28.39 -19.01
N VAL A 381 44.08 -29.38 -18.37
CA VAL A 381 44.48 -30.80 -18.49
C VAL A 381 44.31 -31.30 -19.93
N SER A 382 43.22 -30.94 -20.59
CA SER A 382 42.98 -31.30 -22.00
C SER A 382 44.00 -30.67 -22.97
N VAL A 383 44.44 -29.44 -22.68
CA VAL A 383 45.52 -28.77 -23.44
C VAL A 383 46.87 -29.45 -23.19
N LEU A 384 47.17 -29.77 -21.95
CA LEU A 384 48.40 -30.51 -21.59
C LEU A 384 48.45 -31.93 -22.19
N MET A 385 47.31 -32.62 -22.20
CA MET A 385 47.22 -33.94 -22.87
C MET A 385 47.40 -33.86 -24.41
N LYS A 386 46.92 -32.79 -25.04
CA LYS A 386 47.11 -32.55 -26.48
C LYS A 386 48.52 -32.09 -26.81
N SER A 387 49.25 -31.48 -25.89
CA SER A 387 50.66 -31.10 -26.07
C SER A 387 51.64 -32.19 -25.75
N SER A 388 51.18 -33.32 -25.18
CA SER A 388 52.03 -34.49 -24.85
C SER A 388 52.08 -35.58 -25.95
N THR A 389 51.92 -35.20 -27.21
CA THR A 389 52.34 -36.09 -28.32
C THR A 389 53.88 -36.08 -28.41
N LEU A 390 54.47 -37.05 -27.75
CA LEU A 390 55.92 -37.37 -27.86
C LEU A 390 56.25 -37.69 -29.31
N PRO A 391 57.46 -37.28 -29.84
CA PRO A 391 57.93 -37.66 -31.15
C PRO A 391 58.26 -39.13 -31.15
N GLN A 392 57.90 -39.82 -32.21
CA GLN A 392 58.27 -41.22 -32.48
C GLN A 392 59.79 -41.34 -32.58
N THR A 393 60.34 -42.12 -31.68
CA THR A 393 61.78 -42.50 -31.73
C THR A 393 61.94 -43.80 -32.48
N GLU A 394 62.93 -43.80 -33.41
CA GLU A 394 63.36 -44.86 -34.30
C GLU A 394 63.69 -46.16 -33.59
N THR A 395 63.46 -47.25 -34.31
CA THR A 395 63.77 -48.63 -34.02
C THR A 395 65.30 -48.91 -33.94
N ILE A 396 65.76 -49.57 -32.86
CA ILE A 396 67.05 -50.32 -32.81
C ILE A 396 66.78 -51.67 -32.13
N PRO A 397 67.52 -52.80 -32.62
CA PRO A 397 67.02 -54.16 -32.48
C PRO A 397 67.48 -54.90 -31.22
N ALA A 398 66.84 -56.06 -31.00
CA ALA A 398 66.83 -56.97 -29.89
C ALA A 398 68.18 -57.64 -29.54
N ALA A 399 68.35 -57.91 -28.24
CA ALA A 399 69.03 -59.07 -27.67
C ALA A 399 68.73 -59.19 -26.17
N PRO A 400 68.95 -60.38 -25.52
CA PRO A 400 67.89 -61.17 -24.92
C PRO A 400 67.87 -61.13 -23.37
N SER A 401 66.75 -61.64 -22.82
CA SER A 401 66.44 -61.86 -21.40
C SER A 401 67.52 -62.54 -20.55
N PRO A 402 67.50 -62.30 -19.21
CA PRO A 402 67.00 -63.39 -18.38
C PRO A 402 65.98 -62.93 -17.29
N ALA A 403 65.18 -63.91 -16.96
CA ALA A 403 64.14 -63.90 -15.95
C ALA A 403 64.65 -63.70 -14.53
N ILE A 404 63.89 -63.00 -13.69
CA ILE A 404 63.80 -63.24 -12.24
C ILE A 404 62.43 -62.73 -11.75
N LEU A 405 61.80 -63.54 -10.89
CA LEU A 405 60.49 -63.55 -10.27
C LEU A 405 60.23 -62.37 -9.32
N PRO A 406 58.97 -62.10 -8.96
CA PRO A 406 58.50 -60.92 -8.18
C PRO A 406 58.60 -61.13 -6.67
N PRO A 407 58.68 -60.08 -5.87
CA PRO A 407 58.22 -60.15 -4.51
C PRO A 407 56.82 -59.43 -4.34
N THR A 408 55.96 -60.23 -3.87
CA THR A 408 54.66 -59.88 -3.24
C THR A 408 54.84 -58.95 -2.06
N ILE A 409 54.20 -57.83 -2.02
CA ILE A 409 53.97 -57.06 -0.79
C ILE A 409 52.49 -56.94 -0.56
N SER A 410 52.07 -57.53 0.53
CA SER A 410 50.76 -57.65 1.07
C SER A 410 50.20 -56.29 1.62
N ILE A 411 48.99 -55.99 1.28
CA ILE A 411 48.18 -54.92 1.88
C ILE A 411 47.52 -55.49 3.15
N PRO A 412 47.56 -54.86 4.30
CA PRO A 412 46.66 -55.24 5.39
C PRO A 412 45.37 -54.48 5.27
N LEU A 413 44.33 -55.26 5.07
CA LEU A 413 42.92 -54.92 5.25
C LEU A 413 42.62 -54.74 6.75
N VAL A 414 42.10 -53.63 7.19
CA VAL A 414 41.55 -53.48 8.55
C VAL A 414 40.04 -53.28 8.43
N THR A 415 39.32 -54.29 8.82
CA THR A 415 37.88 -54.33 9.02
C THR A 415 37.49 -53.72 10.37
N PRO A 416 36.24 -53.22 10.49
CA PRO A 416 35.78 -52.49 11.68
C PRO A 416 35.33 -53.43 12.80
N THR A 417 35.62 -53.06 14.02
CA THR A 417 35.08 -53.73 15.23
C THR A 417 34.18 -52.80 15.99
N ALA A 418 32.92 -53.21 16.10
CA ALA A 418 31.96 -52.72 17.05
C ALA A 418 32.36 -53.16 18.46
N LEU A 419 32.00 -52.37 19.47
CA LEU A 419 31.50 -52.83 20.78
C LEU A 419 31.23 -51.65 21.74
N THR A 420 30.02 -51.59 22.20
CA THR A 420 29.45 -51.03 23.43
C THR A 420 30.03 -51.69 24.68
N PRO A 421 29.68 -51.34 25.94
CA PRO A 421 28.88 -50.22 26.51
C PRO A 421 29.50 -49.57 27.78
N ALA A 422 28.72 -48.68 28.38
CA ALA A 422 28.92 -47.90 29.62
C ALA A 422 29.40 -48.65 30.89
N PRO A 423 29.84 -47.89 31.92
CA PRO A 423 29.00 -47.89 33.10
C PRO A 423 28.78 -46.53 33.78
N ALA A 424 27.77 -46.59 34.63
CA ALA A 424 27.04 -45.63 35.39
C ALA A 424 27.79 -44.99 36.58
N ALA A 425 27.17 -43.88 36.99
CA ALA A 425 26.92 -43.36 38.34
C ALA A 425 28.04 -42.64 39.11
N SER A 426 27.72 -41.40 39.44
CA SER A 426 27.68 -40.97 40.85
C SER A 426 26.90 -39.68 40.98
N THR A 427 25.91 -39.76 41.84
CA THR A 427 25.08 -38.80 42.51
C THR A 427 25.84 -37.71 43.24
N THR A 428 25.39 -36.45 43.15
CA THR A 428 25.48 -35.50 44.27
C THR A 428 24.33 -34.47 44.16
N THR A 429 23.44 -34.62 45.08
CA THR A 429 22.48 -33.73 45.78
C THR A 429 22.36 -32.26 45.40
N CYS A 430 21.08 -31.88 45.24
CA CYS A 430 20.51 -30.53 45.37
C CYS A 430 20.77 -29.93 46.78
N PRO A 431 20.70 -28.59 46.91
CA PRO A 431 19.60 -28.10 47.75
C PRO A 431 18.84 -26.88 47.21
N ASP A 432 17.56 -26.94 47.57
CA ASP A 432 16.61 -25.88 47.96
C ASP A 432 16.28 -24.70 47.05
N SER A 433 15.02 -24.72 46.64
CA SER A 433 14.17 -23.60 46.23
C SER A 433 13.81 -22.68 47.40
N PRO A 434 13.62 -21.39 47.17
CA PRO A 434 12.71 -20.60 48.00
C PRO A 434 11.39 -20.32 47.26
N LYS A 435 10.36 -20.49 48.08
CA LYS A 435 8.92 -20.37 47.88
C LYS A 435 8.47 -19.08 47.15
N GLU A 436 7.56 -19.27 46.22
CA GLU A 436 6.56 -18.31 45.78
C GLU A 436 5.81 -17.66 46.93
N VAL A 437 5.73 -16.33 46.88
CA VAL A 437 4.76 -15.55 47.66
C VAL A 437 3.79 -14.92 46.64
N VAL A 438 2.58 -15.46 46.61
CA VAL A 438 1.41 -14.93 45.90
C VAL A 438 0.80 -13.81 46.76
N PRO A 439 0.56 -12.60 46.24
CA PRO A 439 -0.32 -11.64 46.90
C PRO A 439 -1.79 -11.86 46.48
N PRO A 440 -2.74 -11.64 47.42
CA PRO A 440 -4.16 -11.92 47.20
C PRO A 440 -4.87 -10.85 46.38
N PRO A 441 -6.04 -11.18 45.75
CA PRO A 441 -6.81 -10.27 44.92
C PRO A 441 -7.56 -9.22 45.75
N PRO A 442 -7.75 -8.00 45.27
CA PRO A 442 -8.58 -7.01 45.96
C PRO A 442 -10.08 -7.25 45.70
N ALA A 443 -10.82 -7.07 46.78
CA ALA A 443 -12.23 -7.29 46.93
C ALA A 443 -13.12 -6.36 46.11
N ASP A 444 -14.28 -6.90 45.75
CA ASP A 444 -15.51 -6.29 45.30
C ASP A 444 -15.84 -4.93 45.93
N LYS A 445 -16.19 -3.97 45.08
CA LYS A 445 -17.12 -2.89 45.48
C LYS A 445 -18.25 -2.79 44.46
N THR A 446 -19.40 -3.15 44.92
CA THR A 446 -20.75 -3.03 44.39
C THR A 446 -21.12 -1.64 43.85
N PRO A 447 -22.04 -1.56 42.88
CA PRO A 447 -22.41 -0.34 42.20
C PRO A 447 -23.43 0.49 42.97
N VAL A 448 -23.21 1.78 43.01
CA VAL A 448 -24.22 2.74 43.48
C VAL A 448 -25.12 3.16 42.31
N LYS A 449 -26.38 2.83 42.45
CA LYS A 449 -27.54 3.30 41.70
C LYS A 449 -27.72 4.80 41.88
N MET A 450 -27.81 5.55 40.80
CA MET A 450 -28.53 6.84 40.79
C MET A 450 -29.45 6.91 39.60
N GLU A 451 -30.74 7.07 39.89
CA GLU A 451 -31.86 7.24 38.99
C GLU A 451 -31.96 8.69 38.44
N PRO A 452 -32.80 8.92 37.45
CA PRO A 452 -32.70 10.03 36.50
C PRO A 452 -33.51 11.25 36.89
N ALA A 453 -33.01 12.43 36.52
CA ALA A 453 -33.78 13.68 36.57
C ALA A 453 -34.31 14.01 35.15
N THR A 454 -35.64 13.98 35.08
CA THR A 454 -36.54 14.48 34.05
C THR A 454 -36.52 16.00 33.90
N LYS A 455 -36.79 16.43 32.68
CA LYS A 455 -37.47 17.67 32.18
C LYS A 455 -36.67 18.34 31.07
N SER A 456 -37.19 18.77 29.93
CA SER A 456 -38.53 18.98 29.43
C SER A 456 -38.41 19.35 27.93
N LYS A 457 -39.35 18.89 27.13
CA LYS A 457 -39.62 19.38 25.75
C LYS A 457 -40.19 20.82 25.79
N PRO A 458 -40.07 21.55 24.68
CA PRO A 458 -41.29 22.18 24.16
C PRO A 458 -41.61 21.75 22.73
N THR A 459 -42.88 21.54 22.57
CA THR A 459 -43.68 21.21 21.40
C THR A 459 -43.93 22.40 20.49
N LEU A 460 -43.81 22.19 19.17
CA LEU A 460 -44.67 22.52 18.02
C LEU A 460 -45.21 23.97 17.81
N PRO A 461 -45.44 24.43 16.54
CA PRO A 461 -46.51 23.85 15.74
C PRO A 461 -46.24 23.63 14.23
N CYS A 462 -46.95 22.65 13.76
CA CYS A 462 -47.30 22.26 12.42
C CYS A 462 -47.89 23.38 11.56
N LYS A 463 -47.47 23.53 10.29
CA LYS A 463 -48.34 23.95 9.18
C LYS A 463 -48.04 23.16 7.92
N THR A 464 -48.98 22.36 7.56
CA THR A 464 -49.25 21.67 6.31
C THR A 464 -49.23 22.59 5.09
N LYS A 465 -48.53 22.15 4.01
CA LYS A 465 -49.04 22.29 2.63
C LYS A 465 -48.35 21.27 1.71
N LYS A 466 -49.17 20.32 1.28
CA LYS A 466 -49.31 19.61 -0.01
C LYS A 466 -48.08 19.37 -0.86
N SER A 467 -47.85 18.09 -0.99
CA SER A 467 -47.20 17.27 -2.02
C SER A 467 -47.55 17.68 -3.47
N PRO A 468 -46.67 17.38 -4.44
CA PRO A 468 -47.11 16.42 -5.44
C PRO A 468 -46.13 15.26 -5.64
N GLU A 469 -46.76 14.10 -5.67
CA GLU A 469 -46.46 12.90 -6.45
C GLU A 469 -45.05 12.27 -6.35
N GLU A 470 -44.95 11.38 -5.38
CA GLU A 470 -44.20 10.17 -5.44
C GLU A 470 -44.62 9.36 -6.66
N LYS A 471 -43.68 9.16 -7.62
CA LYS A 471 -43.71 7.96 -8.44
C LYS A 471 -43.12 6.84 -7.63
N LYS A 472 -44.00 6.08 -6.99
CA LYS A 472 -43.76 4.72 -6.55
C LYS A 472 -43.12 3.93 -7.69
N ALA A 473 -41.92 3.46 -7.49
CA ALA A 473 -41.48 2.25 -8.13
C ALA A 473 -42.28 1.13 -7.45
N GLU A 474 -43.28 0.65 -8.13
CA GLU A 474 -44.02 -0.54 -7.78
C GLU A 474 -43.05 -1.71 -7.79
N THR A 475 -42.79 -2.24 -6.61
CA THR A 475 -42.40 -3.63 -6.43
C THR A 475 -43.65 -4.44 -6.78
N SER A 476 -43.76 -4.81 -8.04
CA SER A 476 -44.70 -5.82 -8.47
C SER A 476 -44.31 -7.15 -7.81
N HIS A 477 -45.12 -7.56 -6.84
CA HIS A 477 -45.31 -8.96 -6.50
C HIS A 477 -45.78 -9.64 -7.77
N GLU A 478 -44.92 -10.41 -8.40
CA GLU A 478 -45.31 -11.36 -9.43
C GLU A 478 -44.69 -12.71 -9.17
N ILE A 479 -45.66 -13.63 -8.95
CA ILE A 479 -45.81 -14.90 -9.71
C ILE A 479 -44.54 -15.75 -9.69
N GLY A 480 -44.61 -16.78 -8.90
CA GLY A 480 -43.83 -18.02 -8.89
C GLY A 480 -42.75 -18.18 -9.96
N GLU A 481 -41.56 -17.57 -9.76
CA GLU A 481 -40.39 -18.03 -10.49
C GLU A 481 -40.19 -19.51 -10.19
N THR A 482 -40.29 -20.36 -11.23
CA THR A 482 -39.99 -21.80 -11.11
C THR A 482 -38.52 -21.95 -10.76
N LEU A 483 -38.22 -22.21 -9.49
CA LEU A 483 -36.90 -22.57 -9.02
C LEU A 483 -36.49 -23.93 -9.59
N LEU A 484 -35.23 -24.14 -9.87
CA LEU A 484 -34.64 -25.43 -10.17
C LEU A 484 -34.43 -26.20 -8.85
N ASP A 485 -34.38 -27.56 -8.95
CA ASP A 485 -34.22 -28.40 -7.77
C ASP A 485 -32.93 -28.02 -6.99
N PRO A 486 -33.06 -27.62 -5.72
CA PRO A 486 -31.93 -27.20 -4.89
C PRO A 486 -30.84 -28.26 -4.73
N SER A 487 -31.18 -29.54 -4.86
CA SER A 487 -30.23 -30.66 -4.80
C SER A 487 -29.18 -30.62 -5.92
N THR A 488 -29.50 -29.97 -7.05
CA THR A 488 -28.64 -29.88 -8.23
C THR A 488 -27.72 -28.64 -8.24
N TYR A 489 -27.90 -27.69 -7.31
CA TYR A 489 -27.17 -26.41 -7.31
C TYR A 489 -25.66 -26.59 -7.24
N ASN A 490 -25.17 -27.51 -6.43
CA ASN A 490 -23.75 -27.79 -6.27
C ASN A 490 -23.13 -28.36 -7.56
N ASP A 491 -23.84 -29.24 -8.25
CA ASP A 491 -23.38 -29.86 -9.51
C ASP A 491 -23.36 -28.82 -10.65
N ILE A 492 -24.38 -27.97 -10.69
CA ILE A 492 -24.45 -26.87 -11.68
C ILE A 492 -23.34 -25.89 -11.41
N TRP A 493 -23.11 -25.50 -10.15
CA TRP A 493 -22.05 -24.57 -9.78
C TRP A 493 -20.67 -25.13 -10.13
N ALA A 494 -20.42 -26.40 -9.89
CA ALA A 494 -19.17 -27.04 -10.29
C ALA A 494 -18.95 -26.99 -11.81
N LYS A 495 -19.99 -27.18 -12.63
CA LYS A 495 -19.92 -27.06 -14.10
C LYS A 495 -19.64 -25.62 -14.54
N VAL A 496 -20.24 -24.62 -13.88
CA VAL A 496 -19.97 -23.19 -14.13
C VAL A 496 -18.52 -22.85 -13.81
N LEU A 497 -17.97 -23.34 -12.71
CA LEU A 497 -16.55 -23.12 -12.37
C LEU A 497 -15.61 -23.82 -13.35
N ALA A 498 -15.91 -25.07 -13.76
CA ALA A 498 -15.13 -25.80 -14.75
C ALA A 498 -15.09 -25.10 -16.11
N PHE A 499 -16.18 -24.41 -16.53
CA PHE A 499 -16.20 -23.61 -17.74
C PHE A 499 -15.12 -22.51 -17.73
N PHE A 500 -14.90 -21.82 -16.60
CA PHE A 500 -13.87 -20.80 -16.48
C PHE A 500 -12.45 -21.39 -16.46
N GLU A 501 -12.28 -22.57 -15.90
CA GLU A 501 -11.00 -23.29 -15.90
C GLU A 501 -10.60 -23.70 -17.33
N ILE A 502 -11.53 -24.29 -18.10
CA ILE A 502 -11.32 -24.70 -19.50
C ILE A 502 -11.01 -23.48 -20.41
N ASN A 503 -11.69 -22.35 -20.20
CA ASN A 503 -11.52 -21.14 -20.98
C ASN A 503 -10.39 -20.22 -20.48
N HIS A 504 -9.53 -20.69 -19.56
CA HIS A 504 -8.40 -19.96 -18.96
C HIS A 504 -8.79 -18.59 -18.36
N ARG A 505 -10.04 -18.45 -17.87
CA ARG A 505 -10.52 -17.23 -17.19
C ARG A 505 -10.28 -17.32 -15.68
N ILE A 506 -9.00 -17.40 -15.31
CA ILE A 506 -8.53 -17.53 -13.93
C ILE A 506 -8.97 -16.32 -13.07
N ASP A 507 -9.11 -15.14 -13.67
CA ASP A 507 -9.60 -13.92 -13.04
C ASP A 507 -11.03 -14.08 -12.47
N ILE A 508 -11.95 -14.65 -13.24
CA ILE A 508 -13.33 -14.90 -12.83
C ILE A 508 -13.39 -16.12 -11.90
N LEU A 509 -12.68 -17.19 -12.24
CA LEU A 509 -12.64 -18.41 -11.44
C LEU A 509 -12.22 -18.11 -9.98
N TYR A 510 -11.17 -17.34 -9.78
CA TYR A 510 -10.69 -16.96 -8.44
C TYR A 510 -11.75 -16.20 -7.62
N CYS A 511 -12.53 -15.33 -8.29
CA CYS A 511 -13.60 -14.58 -7.63
C CYS A 511 -14.79 -15.45 -7.21
N LEU A 512 -15.15 -16.45 -8.04
CA LEU A 512 -16.34 -17.26 -7.84
C LEU A 512 -16.08 -18.56 -7.06
N GLN A 513 -14.87 -19.10 -7.06
CA GLN A 513 -14.50 -20.37 -6.43
C GLN A 513 -14.80 -20.43 -4.92
N LYS A 514 -14.74 -19.26 -4.24
CA LYS A 514 -15.04 -19.15 -2.80
C LYS A 514 -16.51 -18.84 -2.50
N SER A 515 -17.33 -18.70 -3.53
CA SER A 515 -18.75 -18.41 -3.41
C SER A 515 -19.57 -19.67 -3.58
N SER A 516 -20.75 -19.74 -2.96
CA SER A 516 -21.69 -20.85 -3.08
C SER A 516 -23.00 -20.39 -3.70
N LEU A 517 -23.54 -21.15 -4.66
CA LEU A 517 -24.84 -20.89 -5.27
C LEU A 517 -25.94 -21.27 -4.28
N ILE A 518 -26.84 -20.33 -3.97
CA ILE A 518 -27.92 -20.57 -2.99
C ILE A 518 -29.32 -20.51 -3.60
N LEU A 519 -29.47 -19.81 -4.74
CA LEU A 519 -30.75 -19.74 -5.45
C LEU A 519 -30.50 -19.76 -6.95
N LEU A 520 -31.25 -20.62 -7.65
CA LEU A 520 -31.23 -20.72 -9.10
C LEU A 520 -32.65 -20.86 -9.63
N SER A 521 -33.08 -19.90 -10.45
CA SER A 521 -34.32 -19.94 -11.22
C SER A 521 -34.00 -19.90 -12.72
N LYS A 522 -35.04 -20.01 -13.55
CA LYS A 522 -34.88 -19.90 -15.02
C LYS A 522 -34.41 -18.54 -15.50
N SER A 523 -34.53 -17.50 -14.66
CA SER A 523 -34.14 -16.12 -15.01
C SER A 523 -32.97 -15.59 -14.17
N ARG A 524 -32.75 -16.14 -12.96
CA ARG A 524 -31.89 -15.54 -11.96
C ARG A 524 -31.06 -16.56 -11.19
N ALA A 525 -29.79 -16.24 -10.93
CA ALA A 525 -28.89 -17.01 -10.08
C ALA A 525 -28.30 -16.12 -8.99
N ILE A 526 -28.32 -16.57 -7.73
CA ILE A 526 -27.76 -15.86 -6.60
C ILE A 526 -26.69 -16.74 -5.93
N ALA A 527 -25.47 -16.19 -5.81
CA ALA A 527 -24.38 -16.81 -5.08
C ALA A 527 -23.95 -15.97 -3.88
N VAL A 528 -23.62 -16.63 -2.77
CA VAL A 528 -23.12 -16.01 -1.54
C VAL A 528 -21.61 -16.01 -1.53
N ALA A 529 -21.03 -14.84 -1.34
CA ALA A 529 -19.59 -14.65 -1.20
C ALA A 529 -19.22 -14.33 0.27
N PRO A 530 -18.13 -14.89 0.79
CA PRO A 530 -17.74 -14.70 2.19
C PRO A 530 -17.13 -13.31 2.47
N GLN A 531 -16.75 -12.54 1.46
CA GLN A 531 -16.05 -11.26 1.61
C GLN A 531 -16.57 -10.21 0.63
N PRO A 532 -16.63 -8.91 1.05
CA PRO A 532 -17.23 -7.83 0.25
C PRO A 532 -16.57 -7.62 -1.12
N TYR A 533 -15.25 -7.80 -1.25
CA TYR A 533 -14.57 -7.63 -2.52
C TYR A 533 -14.94 -8.71 -3.55
N LEU A 534 -15.28 -9.93 -3.11
CA LEU A 534 -15.76 -11.01 -4.00
C LEU A 534 -17.16 -10.70 -4.53
N VAL A 535 -18.00 -10.03 -3.74
CA VAL A 535 -19.33 -9.55 -4.18
C VAL A 535 -19.16 -8.53 -5.30
N LEU A 536 -18.27 -7.53 -5.10
CA LEU A 536 -17.99 -6.53 -6.11
C LEU A 536 -17.42 -7.13 -7.39
N ALA A 537 -16.53 -8.11 -7.26
CA ALA A 537 -15.93 -8.82 -8.40
C ALA A 537 -16.99 -9.67 -9.14
N GLY A 538 -17.83 -10.43 -8.44
CA GLY A 538 -18.90 -11.22 -9.05
C GLY A 538 -19.95 -10.38 -9.76
N ASN A 539 -20.27 -9.19 -9.25
CA ASN A 539 -21.21 -8.24 -9.86
C ASN A 539 -20.58 -7.30 -10.89
N ASN A 540 -19.32 -7.52 -11.28
CA ASN A 540 -18.64 -6.69 -12.27
C ASN A 540 -19.32 -6.82 -13.64
N LYS A 541 -19.77 -5.69 -14.20
CA LYS A 541 -20.42 -5.64 -15.53
C LYS A 541 -19.58 -6.27 -16.66
N GLY A 542 -18.24 -6.21 -16.54
CA GLY A 542 -17.33 -6.84 -17.52
C GLY A 542 -17.35 -8.38 -17.47
N TYR A 543 -17.76 -8.98 -16.36
CA TYR A 543 -17.80 -10.43 -16.18
C TYR A 543 -19.20 -11.03 -16.43
N GLN A 544 -20.25 -10.21 -16.33
CA GLN A 544 -21.65 -10.67 -16.40
C GLN A 544 -21.98 -11.45 -17.68
N ASN A 545 -21.48 -11.00 -18.83
CA ASN A 545 -21.71 -11.71 -20.09
C ASN A 545 -21.03 -13.08 -20.10
N THR A 546 -19.78 -13.17 -19.63
CA THR A 546 -19.04 -14.43 -19.57
C THR A 546 -19.64 -15.39 -18.52
N ILE A 547 -20.22 -14.86 -17.44
CA ILE A 547 -20.95 -15.67 -16.44
C ILE A 547 -22.26 -16.18 -17.02
N LYS A 548 -22.99 -15.39 -17.80
CA LYS A 548 -24.18 -15.84 -18.54
C LYS A 548 -23.84 -16.97 -19.51
N ASP A 549 -22.74 -16.86 -20.25
CA ASP A 549 -22.28 -17.90 -21.17
C ASP A 549 -21.94 -19.20 -20.42
N ALA A 550 -21.36 -19.11 -19.23
CA ALA A 550 -21.08 -20.27 -18.38
C ALA A 550 -22.36 -20.97 -17.92
N PHE A 551 -23.41 -20.22 -17.53
CA PHE A 551 -24.71 -20.79 -17.20
C PHE A 551 -25.43 -21.38 -18.42
N ILE A 552 -25.35 -20.77 -19.59
CA ILE A 552 -25.87 -21.34 -20.84
C ILE A 552 -25.18 -22.70 -21.11
N ASN A 553 -23.89 -22.80 -20.90
CA ASN A 553 -23.16 -24.05 -21.07
C ASN A 553 -23.53 -25.10 -20.02
N ALA A 554 -23.81 -24.72 -18.78
CA ALA A 554 -24.12 -25.63 -17.69
C ALA A 554 -25.56 -26.14 -17.70
N ILE A 555 -26.55 -25.29 -18.02
CA ILE A 555 -27.99 -25.57 -17.92
C ILE A 555 -28.81 -25.22 -19.18
N GLY A 556 -28.18 -24.67 -20.22
CA GLY A 556 -28.85 -24.31 -21.48
C GLY A 556 -29.70 -23.03 -21.44
N ILE A 557 -29.70 -22.27 -20.32
CA ILE A 557 -30.58 -21.12 -20.12
C ILE A 557 -29.72 -19.90 -19.70
N PRO A 558 -29.93 -18.72 -20.31
CA PRO A 558 -29.27 -17.48 -19.87
C PRO A 558 -29.91 -16.99 -18.57
N VAL A 559 -29.10 -16.88 -17.50
CA VAL A 559 -29.56 -16.37 -16.20
C VAL A 559 -28.85 -15.07 -15.82
N GLU A 560 -29.53 -14.21 -15.08
CA GLU A 560 -28.91 -13.02 -14.49
C GLU A 560 -28.24 -13.40 -13.17
N PHE A 561 -26.93 -13.23 -13.12
CA PHE A 561 -26.14 -13.59 -11.95
C PHE A 561 -25.98 -12.44 -10.98
N HIS A 562 -26.20 -12.69 -9.69
CA HIS A 562 -25.97 -11.74 -8.60
C HIS A 562 -25.15 -12.41 -7.49
N SER A 563 -24.09 -11.74 -7.07
CA SER A 563 -23.31 -12.12 -5.88
C SER A 563 -23.74 -11.25 -4.70
N ILE A 564 -24.01 -11.87 -3.55
CA ILE A 564 -24.40 -11.20 -2.31
C ILE A 564 -23.44 -11.57 -1.18
N LEU A 565 -23.37 -10.76 -0.13
CA LEU A 565 -22.46 -10.99 0.99
C LEU A 565 -23.10 -11.93 2.02
N LYS A 566 -22.32 -12.85 2.55
CA LYS A 566 -22.74 -13.76 3.62
C LYS A 566 -23.13 -12.97 4.88
N GLY A 567 -24.26 -13.34 5.50
CA GLY A 567 -24.77 -12.69 6.71
C GLY A 567 -25.63 -11.44 6.45
N THR A 568 -26.04 -11.16 5.20
CA THR A 568 -26.94 -10.04 4.86
C THR A 568 -28.41 -10.44 4.87
N VAL A 569 -29.30 -9.45 4.89
CA VAL A 569 -30.75 -9.65 4.78
C VAL A 569 -31.11 -10.32 3.45
N ASP A 570 -30.39 -9.97 2.38
CA ASP A 570 -30.59 -10.54 1.03
C ASP A 570 -30.32 -12.06 0.99
N GLU A 571 -29.33 -12.56 1.75
CA GLU A 571 -29.09 -14.00 1.90
C GLU A 571 -30.24 -14.68 2.61
N ALA A 572 -30.74 -14.09 3.71
CA ALA A 572 -31.85 -14.65 4.46
C ALA A 572 -33.14 -14.71 3.61
N ASP A 573 -33.38 -13.72 2.78
CA ASP A 573 -34.55 -13.68 1.89
C ASP A 573 -34.43 -14.69 0.75
N ALA A 574 -33.23 -14.86 0.17
CA ALA A 574 -32.98 -15.88 -0.85
C ALA A 574 -33.17 -17.31 -0.27
N LEU A 575 -32.66 -17.58 0.92
CA LEU A 575 -32.83 -18.86 1.61
C LEU A 575 -34.31 -19.14 1.95
N ARG A 576 -35.08 -18.13 2.36
CA ARG A 576 -36.52 -18.26 2.58
C ARG A 576 -37.28 -18.66 1.32
N GLN A 577 -36.93 -18.08 0.17
CA GLN A 577 -37.54 -18.43 -1.12
C GLN A 577 -37.27 -19.89 -1.47
N VAL A 578 -36.05 -20.37 -1.27
CA VAL A 578 -35.71 -21.80 -1.49
C VAL A 578 -36.47 -22.70 -0.53
N GLN A 579 -36.60 -22.31 0.74
CA GLN A 579 -37.33 -23.10 1.74
C GLN A 579 -38.81 -23.20 1.46
N MET A 580 -39.45 -22.10 1.06
CA MET A 580 -40.85 -22.11 0.62
C MET A 580 -41.09 -23.01 -0.60
N TYR A 581 -40.12 -23.06 -1.53
CA TYR A 581 -40.20 -23.96 -2.69
C TYR A 581 -40.07 -25.43 -2.30
N THR A 582 -39.13 -25.78 -1.40
CA THR A 582 -38.97 -27.17 -0.92
C THR A 582 -40.18 -27.63 -0.13
N ASP A 583 -40.78 -26.78 0.71
CA ASP A 583 -41.97 -27.10 1.49
C ASP A 583 -43.20 -27.30 0.57
N SER A 584 -43.32 -26.48 -0.49
CA SER A 584 -44.38 -26.61 -1.50
C SER A 584 -44.22 -27.89 -2.34
N ALA A 585 -42.99 -28.25 -2.72
CA ALA A 585 -42.71 -29.47 -3.45
C ALA A 585 -42.95 -30.72 -2.61
N ALA A 586 -42.69 -30.70 -1.31
CA ALA A 586 -42.97 -31.79 -0.38
C ALA A 586 -44.48 -32.01 -0.21
N SER A 587 -45.27 -30.92 -0.15
CA SER A 587 -46.76 -31.02 -0.03
C SER A 587 -47.43 -31.59 -1.28
N VAL A 588 -46.86 -31.38 -2.47
CA VAL A 588 -47.36 -31.96 -3.73
C VAL A 588 -47.08 -33.47 -3.80
N HIS A 589 -45.96 -33.95 -3.26
CA HIS A 589 -45.63 -35.37 -3.19
C HIS A 589 -46.42 -36.15 -2.14
N GLU A 590 -46.95 -35.52 -1.10
CA GLU A 590 -47.85 -36.15 -0.13
C GLU A 590 -49.25 -36.31 -0.67
N THR A 591 -49.75 -35.42 -1.55
CA THR A 591 -51.06 -35.53 -2.18
C THR A 591 -51.15 -36.60 -3.29
N GLU A 592 -50.02 -37.06 -3.85
CA GLU A 592 -50.00 -38.14 -4.85
C GLU A 592 -49.89 -39.55 -4.22
N LYS A 593 -49.82 -39.70 -2.90
CA LYS A 593 -49.70 -40.98 -2.19
C LYS A 593 -50.96 -41.45 -1.46
N GLU A 594 -52.13 -40.87 -1.69
CA GLU A 594 -53.37 -41.49 -1.21
C GLU A 594 -53.77 -42.62 -2.13
N PRO A 595 -53.92 -43.88 -1.63
CA PRO A 595 -54.23 -45.02 -2.45
C PRO A 595 -55.74 -45.08 -2.73
N MET A 596 -56.07 -45.31 -4.00
CA MET A 596 -57.38 -45.87 -4.39
C MET A 596 -57.64 -47.20 -3.67
N ALA A 597 -58.36 -47.15 -2.55
CA ALA A 597 -58.99 -48.31 -1.96
C ALA A 597 -60.38 -47.90 -1.50
N GLU A 598 -61.38 -48.37 -2.24
CA GLU A 598 -62.75 -48.73 -1.88
C GLU A 598 -63.75 -48.37 -2.99
N ASN A 599 -63.98 -49.35 -3.82
CA ASN A 599 -65.36 -49.63 -4.30
C ASN A 599 -65.43 -51.02 -4.96
N ARG A 600 -65.63 -52.00 -4.09
CA ARG A 600 -66.36 -53.25 -4.45
C ARG A 600 -67.25 -53.55 -3.30
N ARG A 601 -68.48 -53.10 -3.44
CA ARG A 601 -69.67 -53.89 -3.09
C ARG A 601 -70.86 -53.32 -3.83
#